data_94be1bc21fa292e98f4d0be2c5faa994
#
_entry.id   94be1bc21fa292e98f4d0be2c5faa994
#
_cell.length_a   1.000
_cell.length_b   1.000
_cell.length_c   1.000
_cell.angle_alpha   90.00
_cell.angle_beta   90.00
_cell.angle_gamma   90.00
#
_symmetry.space_group_name_H-M   'P 1'
#
loop_
_entity.id
_entity.type
_entity.pdbx_description
1 polymer ?
#
loop_
_entity_poly.entity_id
_entity_poly.type
_entity_poly.pdbx_seq_one_letter_code
_entity_poly.pdbx_strand_id
1 'polypeptide(L)'
;MEDTKKKIFTKPFIAAIATVIVLAIASIFIGAYDIFKEGNSSQMIFITRIPRTLALMLAAVAMSLSGIVMQLISQNKLVEPTTTGTIEWAGLGLVLVYILIPSPSLLQRMTGAIIASFIGSM
;
A
#
# COMPACT_ATOMS: atom_id res chain seq x y z
N MET A 1 13.39 9.76 31.09
CA MET A 1 13.22 8.87 29.90
C MET A 1 12.02 7.93 30.01
N GLU A 2 11.47 7.69 31.18
CA GLU A 2 10.34 6.78 31.43
C GLU A 2 8.97 7.41 31.12
N ASP A 3 8.83 8.71 31.28
CA ASP A 3 7.56 9.44 31.02
C ASP A 3 7.18 9.54 29.52
N THR A 4 8.15 9.45 28.63
CA THR A 4 7.90 9.53 27.17
C THR A 4 7.26 8.26 26.63
N LYS A 5 7.60 7.09 27.21
CA LYS A 5 7.01 5.80 26.82
C LYS A 5 5.54 5.68 27.22
N LYS A 6 5.13 6.28 28.34
CA LYS A 6 3.72 6.29 28.77
C LYS A 6 2.80 7.14 27.88
N LYS A 7 3.33 8.15 27.19
CA LYS A 7 2.55 9.02 26.28
C LYS A 7 2.31 8.40 24.90
N ILE A 8 3.14 7.46 24.45
CA ILE A 8 3.02 6.83 23.14
C ILE A 8 1.87 5.79 23.12
N PHE A 9 1.67 5.06 24.23
CA PHE A 9 0.58 4.10 24.38
C PHE A 9 -0.69 4.74 24.94
N THR A 10 -1.15 5.80 24.30
CA THR A 10 -2.43 6.43 24.66
C THR A 10 -3.58 5.53 24.20
N LYS A 11 -4.72 5.51 24.94
CA LYS A 11 -5.92 4.72 24.61
C LYS A 11 -6.31 4.79 23.13
N PRO A 12 -6.29 5.96 22.45
CA PRO A 12 -6.60 6.04 21.01
C PRO A 12 -5.55 5.34 20.12
N PHE A 13 -4.28 5.29 20.50
CA PHE A 13 -3.24 4.59 19.75
C PHE A 13 -3.44 3.07 19.78
N ILE A 14 -3.76 2.52 20.96
CA ILE A 14 -4.08 1.09 21.12
C ILE A 14 -5.36 0.75 20.34
N ALA A 15 -6.38 1.61 20.39
CA ALA A 15 -7.60 1.43 19.64
C ALA A 15 -7.34 1.43 18.11
N ALA A 16 -6.48 2.34 17.62
CA ALA A 16 -6.10 2.37 16.21
C ALA A 16 -5.38 1.08 15.76
N ILE A 17 -4.43 0.58 16.54
CA ILE A 17 -3.74 -0.70 16.26
C ILE A 17 -4.75 -1.86 16.25
N ALA A 18 -5.62 -1.93 17.25
CA ALA A 18 -6.65 -2.97 17.32
C ALA A 18 -7.56 -2.93 16.09
N THR A 19 -7.97 -1.74 15.66
CA THR A 19 -8.79 -1.55 14.45
C THR A 19 -8.07 -2.05 13.20
N VAL A 20 -6.78 -1.73 13.03
CA VAL A 20 -5.99 -2.21 11.88
C VAL A 20 -5.90 -3.73 11.88
N ILE A 21 -5.66 -4.36 13.03
CA ILE A 21 -5.58 -5.81 13.16
C ILE A 21 -6.93 -6.46 12.80
N VAL A 22 -8.04 -5.92 13.32
CA VAL A 22 -9.39 -6.43 13.02
C VAL A 22 -9.70 -6.30 11.54
N LEU A 23 -9.39 -5.16 10.91
CA LEU A 23 -9.59 -4.94 9.48
C LEU A 23 -8.70 -5.85 8.63
N ALA A 24 -7.45 -6.10 9.03
CA ALA A 24 -6.56 -7.02 8.33
C ALA A 24 -7.09 -8.46 8.38
N ILE A 25 -7.57 -8.91 9.53
CA ILE A 25 -8.21 -10.22 9.69
C ILE A 25 -9.49 -10.28 8.85
N ALA A 26 -10.35 -9.28 8.93
CA ALA A 26 -11.58 -9.20 8.13
C ALA A 26 -11.28 -9.23 6.62
N SER A 27 -10.23 -8.55 6.16
CA SER A 27 -9.78 -8.55 4.77
C SER A 27 -9.39 -9.94 4.24
N ILE A 28 -8.92 -10.82 5.11
CA ILE A 28 -8.58 -12.22 4.74
C ILE A 28 -9.87 -13.02 4.52
N PHE A 29 -10.91 -12.79 5.31
CA PHE A 29 -12.17 -13.53 5.24
C PHE A 29 -13.16 -12.94 4.23
N ILE A 30 -13.20 -11.61 4.07
CA ILE A 30 -14.10 -10.91 3.15
C ILE A 30 -13.40 -10.74 1.80
N GLY A 31 -13.83 -11.44 0.78
CA GLY A 31 -13.30 -11.35 -0.57
C GLY A 31 -14.37 -11.58 -1.62
N ALA A 32 -14.10 -11.17 -2.88
CA ALA A 32 -15.02 -11.26 -4.00
C ALA A 32 -15.40 -12.70 -4.40
N TYR A 33 -14.68 -13.69 -3.90
CA TYR A 33 -14.98 -15.12 -4.12
C TYR A 33 -15.44 -15.77 -2.83
N ASP A 34 -16.57 -16.46 -2.89
CA ASP A 34 -17.13 -17.26 -1.79
C ASP A 34 -16.19 -18.41 -1.42
N ILE A 35 -15.56 -18.28 -0.26
CA ILE A 35 -14.67 -19.31 0.31
C ILE A 35 -15.42 -20.64 0.51
N PHE A 36 -16.74 -20.58 0.65
CA PHE A 36 -17.59 -21.71 1.01
C PHE A 36 -18.04 -22.55 -0.18
N LYS A 37 -17.80 -22.11 -1.44
CA LYS A 37 -18.32 -22.78 -2.63
C LYS A 37 -17.34 -23.68 -3.38
N GLU A 38 -16.03 -23.55 -3.15
CA GLU A 38 -15.04 -24.39 -3.85
C GLU A 38 -14.17 -25.16 -2.85
N GLY A 39 -13.99 -26.46 -3.10
CA GLY A 39 -13.29 -27.40 -2.22
C GLY A 39 -11.78 -27.13 -1.99
N ASN A 40 -11.22 -26.02 -2.48
CA ASN A 40 -9.81 -25.61 -2.32
C ASN A 40 -9.66 -24.27 -1.57
N SER A 41 -10.57 -23.95 -0.68
CA SER A 41 -10.63 -22.67 0.03
C SER A 41 -9.35 -22.31 0.79
N SER A 42 -8.67 -23.27 1.40
CA SER A 42 -7.44 -23.02 2.16
C SER A 42 -6.26 -22.61 1.25
N GLN A 43 -6.11 -23.23 0.08
CA GLN A 43 -5.05 -22.85 -0.86
C GLN A 43 -5.25 -21.42 -1.42
N MET A 44 -6.49 -21.03 -1.70
CA MET A 44 -6.80 -19.68 -2.18
C MET A 44 -6.49 -18.60 -1.13
N ILE A 45 -6.71 -18.88 0.15
CA ILE A 45 -6.37 -17.96 1.24
C ILE A 45 -4.85 -17.75 1.27
N PHE A 46 -4.05 -18.80 1.22
CA PHE A 46 -2.59 -18.70 1.31
C PHE A 46 -1.96 -18.08 0.06
N ILE A 47 -2.44 -18.42 -1.13
CA ILE A 47 -1.81 -18.00 -2.39
C ILE A 47 -2.23 -16.58 -2.80
N THR A 48 -3.46 -16.15 -2.46
CA THR A 48 -3.99 -14.88 -2.98
C THR A 48 -4.24 -13.85 -1.89
N ARG A 49 -4.87 -14.24 -0.77
CA ARG A 49 -5.37 -13.28 0.22
C ARG A 49 -4.30 -12.81 1.19
N ILE A 50 -3.50 -13.73 1.72
CA ILE A 50 -2.41 -13.37 2.64
C ILE A 50 -1.38 -12.48 1.96
N PRO A 51 -0.83 -12.81 0.76
CA PRO A 51 0.11 -11.94 0.07
C PRO A 51 -0.47 -10.56 -0.26
N ARG A 52 -1.74 -10.50 -0.68
CA ARG A 52 -2.41 -9.22 -0.95
C ARG A 52 -2.53 -8.36 0.30
N THR A 53 -2.97 -8.93 1.42
CA THR A 53 -3.11 -8.19 2.68
C THR A 53 -1.76 -7.70 3.18
N LEU A 54 -0.72 -8.54 3.12
CA LEU A 54 0.65 -8.15 3.46
C LEU A 54 1.18 -7.03 2.56
N ALA A 55 0.96 -7.13 1.26
CA ALA A 55 1.37 -6.09 0.31
C ALA A 55 0.68 -4.74 0.60
N LEU A 56 -0.61 -4.75 0.92
CA LEU A 56 -1.35 -3.55 1.31
C LEU A 56 -0.83 -2.95 2.62
N MET A 57 -0.52 -3.77 3.61
CA MET A 57 0.05 -3.30 4.88
C MET A 57 1.44 -2.69 4.67
N LEU A 58 2.30 -3.33 3.89
CA LEU A 58 3.63 -2.81 3.56
C LEU A 58 3.55 -1.50 2.77
N ALA A 59 2.64 -1.42 1.81
CA ALA A 59 2.40 -0.18 1.06
C ALA A 59 1.92 0.96 1.96
N ALA A 60 0.99 0.68 2.89
CA ALA A 60 0.50 1.67 3.85
C ALA A 60 1.61 2.18 4.78
N VAL A 61 2.49 1.30 5.27
CA VAL A 61 3.66 1.68 6.08
C VAL A 61 4.63 2.53 5.27
N ALA A 62 4.94 2.13 4.03
CA ALA A 62 5.84 2.86 3.16
C ALA A 62 5.31 4.27 2.84
N MET A 63 4.02 4.40 2.53
CA MET A 63 3.37 5.69 2.29
C MET A 63 3.36 6.58 3.54
N SER A 64 3.12 6.01 4.71
CA SER A 64 3.14 6.74 5.98
C SER A 64 4.54 7.29 6.28
N LEU A 65 5.59 6.48 6.13
CA LEU A 65 6.97 6.89 6.32
C LEU A 65 7.38 7.98 5.32
N SER A 66 7.04 7.79 4.04
CA SER A 66 7.29 8.79 3.00
C SER A 66 6.60 10.12 3.31
N GLY A 67 5.35 10.08 3.79
CA GLY A 67 4.61 11.26 4.21
C GLY A 67 5.31 12.03 5.33
N ILE A 68 5.77 11.32 6.37
CA ILE A 68 6.49 11.95 7.49
C ILE A 68 7.78 12.60 7.00
N VAL A 69 8.56 11.91 6.15
CA VAL A 69 9.81 12.44 5.59
C VAL A 69 9.54 13.71 4.77
N MET A 70 8.53 13.67 3.89
CA MET A 70 8.15 14.83 3.08
C MET A 70 7.72 16.03 3.93
N GLN A 71 6.93 15.82 4.99
CA GLN A 71 6.51 16.86 5.90
C GLN A 71 7.69 17.46 6.67
N LEU A 72 8.67 16.66 7.04
CA LEU A 72 9.88 17.13 7.73
C LEU A 72 10.78 17.96 6.81
N ILE A 73 10.97 17.52 5.55
CA ILE A 73 11.81 18.23 4.59
C ILE A 73 11.18 19.56 4.16
N SER A 74 9.88 19.53 3.85
CA SER A 74 9.16 20.73 3.41
C SER A 74 8.76 21.68 4.54
N GLN A 75 8.96 21.27 5.79
CA GLN A 75 8.50 22.01 6.99
C GLN A 75 6.99 22.38 6.94
N ASN A 76 6.23 21.58 6.19
CA ASN A 76 4.80 21.81 5.97
C ASN A 76 4.02 20.52 6.23
N LYS A 77 3.11 20.55 7.19
CA LYS A 77 2.27 19.41 7.60
C LYS A 77 1.19 19.02 6.58
N LEU A 78 0.95 19.86 5.58
CA LEU A 78 -0.07 19.63 4.54
C LEU A 78 0.51 18.92 3.30
N VAL A 79 1.82 18.70 3.25
CA VAL A 79 2.45 18.02 2.11
C VAL A 79 2.25 16.51 2.22
N GLU A 80 1.79 15.92 1.14
CA GLU A 80 1.61 14.48 0.98
C GLU A 80 2.62 13.91 -0.02
N PRO A 81 2.99 12.63 0.04
CA PRO A 81 3.87 11.99 -0.94
C PRO A 81 3.35 12.08 -2.38
N THR A 82 2.03 12.15 -2.52
CA THR A 82 1.33 12.26 -3.81
C THR A 82 1.51 13.61 -4.48
N THR A 83 1.79 14.68 -3.71
CA THR A 83 1.97 16.04 -4.27
C THR A 83 3.22 16.20 -5.13
N THR A 84 4.14 15.25 -5.11
CA THR A 84 5.34 15.23 -5.96
C THR A 84 5.08 14.75 -7.38
N GLY A 85 3.84 14.40 -7.71
CA GLY A 85 3.49 13.90 -9.06
C GLY A 85 3.89 12.44 -9.33
N THR A 86 4.39 11.72 -8.34
CA THR A 86 4.86 10.34 -8.52
C THR A 86 3.77 9.39 -9.02
N ILE A 87 2.53 9.59 -8.56
CA ILE A 87 1.38 8.76 -8.96
C ILE A 87 0.98 9.07 -10.41
N GLU A 88 0.97 10.32 -10.80
CA GLU A 88 0.67 10.78 -12.16
C GLU A 88 1.68 10.21 -13.15
N TRP A 89 2.97 10.27 -12.82
CA TRP A 89 4.02 9.66 -13.62
C TRP A 89 3.93 8.13 -13.67
N ALA A 90 3.59 7.48 -12.58
CA ALA A 90 3.35 6.03 -12.57
C ALA A 90 2.17 5.66 -13.49
N GLY A 91 1.08 6.45 -13.45
CA GLY A 91 -0.06 6.31 -14.35
C GLY A 91 0.32 6.50 -15.82
N LEU A 92 1.12 7.52 -16.13
CA LEU A 92 1.63 7.75 -17.47
C LEU A 92 2.51 6.58 -17.94
N GLY A 93 3.36 6.03 -17.08
CA GLY A 93 4.16 4.84 -17.35
C GLY A 93 3.32 3.62 -17.68
N LEU A 94 2.22 3.40 -16.95
CA LEU A 94 1.25 2.34 -17.27
C LEU A 94 0.64 2.53 -18.66
N VAL A 95 0.19 3.73 -18.98
CA VAL A 95 -0.41 4.04 -20.29
C VAL A 95 0.59 3.79 -21.41
N LEU A 96 1.84 4.25 -21.26
CA LEU A 96 2.90 4.00 -22.25
C LEU A 96 3.14 2.52 -22.49
N VAL A 97 3.19 1.70 -21.42
CA VAL A 97 3.35 0.24 -21.55
C VAL A 97 2.20 -0.37 -22.34
N TYR A 98 0.95 0.09 -22.11
CA TYR A 98 -0.21 -0.42 -22.86
C TYR A 98 -0.20 -0.02 -24.33
N ILE A 99 0.34 1.17 -24.67
CA ILE A 99 0.47 1.62 -26.05
C ILE A 99 1.58 0.87 -26.79
N LEU A 100 2.71 0.64 -26.12
CA LEU A 100 3.89 0.03 -26.74
C LEU A 100 3.81 -1.50 -26.85
N ILE A 101 3.10 -2.15 -25.94
CA ILE A 101 3.01 -3.61 -25.84
C ILE A 101 1.55 -4.05 -25.92
N PRO A 102 1.12 -4.75 -27.00
CA PRO A 102 -0.30 -5.14 -27.22
C PRO A 102 -0.81 -6.16 -26.21
N SER A 103 -0.25 -6.66 -25.26
CA SER A 103 -0.73 -7.52 -24.17
C SER A 103 0.33 -7.60 -23.05
N PRO A 104 0.52 -6.49 -22.31
CA PRO A 104 1.60 -6.44 -21.36
C PRO A 104 1.32 -7.36 -20.17
N SER A 105 2.33 -8.13 -19.76
CA SER A 105 2.29 -8.93 -18.54
C SER A 105 2.20 -8.02 -17.30
N LEU A 106 1.77 -8.57 -16.17
CA LEU A 106 1.70 -7.83 -14.91
C LEU A 106 3.06 -7.21 -14.55
N LEU A 107 4.14 -7.96 -14.76
CA LEU A 107 5.50 -7.50 -14.46
C LEU A 107 5.89 -6.29 -15.31
N GLN A 108 5.59 -6.30 -16.61
CA GLN A 108 5.87 -5.18 -17.52
C GLN A 108 5.12 -3.91 -17.13
N ARG A 109 3.86 -4.03 -16.70
CA ARG A 109 3.06 -2.91 -16.18
C ARG A 109 3.67 -2.32 -14.92
N MET A 110 4.05 -3.17 -13.97
CA MET A 110 4.68 -2.71 -12.72
C MET A 110 6.03 -2.04 -12.98
N THR A 111 6.89 -2.63 -13.81
CA THR A 111 8.21 -2.04 -14.11
C THR A 111 8.07 -0.72 -14.85
N GLY A 112 7.16 -0.61 -15.82
CA GLY A 112 6.88 0.65 -16.50
C GLY A 112 6.41 1.77 -15.57
N ALA A 113 5.49 1.45 -14.67
CA ALA A 113 5.02 2.41 -13.67
C ALA A 113 6.14 2.85 -12.71
N ILE A 114 6.96 1.91 -12.23
CA ILE A 114 8.08 2.20 -11.32
C ILE A 114 9.11 3.10 -12.01
N ILE A 115 9.56 2.75 -13.22
CA ILE A 115 10.55 3.53 -13.95
C ILE A 115 10.03 4.95 -14.22
N ALA A 116 8.80 5.07 -14.70
CA ALA A 116 8.22 6.38 -14.99
C ALA A 116 8.07 7.23 -13.71
N SER A 117 7.63 6.64 -12.59
CA SER A 117 7.52 7.38 -11.34
C SER A 117 8.86 7.88 -10.83
N PHE A 118 9.94 7.08 -10.98
CA PHE A 118 11.28 7.51 -10.64
C PHE A 118 11.76 8.68 -11.50
N ILE A 119 11.59 8.59 -12.82
CA ILE A 119 12.00 9.65 -13.74
C ILE A 119 11.24 10.95 -13.49
N GLY A 120 9.93 10.85 -13.25
CA GLY A 120 9.09 12.02 -13.06
C GLY A 120 9.18 12.66 -11.67
N SER A 121 9.74 11.96 -10.69
CA SER A 121 9.97 12.49 -9.33
C SER A 121 11.35 13.17 -9.18
N MET A 122 12.24 13.06 -10.12
CA MET A 122 13.55 13.74 -10.16
C MET A 122 13.48 15.14 -10.73
#